data_8bbaa7f7c63ed04e9e0eab47bf144208
#
_entry.id   8bbaa7f7c63ed04e9e0eab47bf144208
#
_cell.length_a   1.000
_cell.length_b   1.000
_cell.length_c   1.000
_cell.angle_alpha   90.00
_cell.angle_beta   90.00
_cell.angle_gamma   90.00
#
_symmetry.space_group_name_H-M   'P 1'
#
loop_
_entity.id
_entity.type
_entity.pdbx_description
1 polymer ?
#
loop_
_entity_poly.entity_id
_entity_poly.type
_entity_poly.pdbx_seq_one_letter_code
_entity_poly.pdbx_strand_id
1 'polypeptide(L)' 'MKVGILGAGMIVHDMLSFIHEVEGVELIGICALPVEQDKIEILAKEHHIANTYIEYDEMLKNDDIEVI' A
#
# COMPACT_ATOMS: atom_id res chain seq x y z
N MET A 1 -11.09 -7.72 4.26
CA MET A 1 -10.42 -7.79 2.95
C MET A 1 -9.01 -7.25 3.06
N LYS A 2 -8.06 -8.02 2.62
CA LYS A 2 -6.64 -7.65 2.68
C LYS A 2 -6.22 -7.06 1.34
N VAL A 3 -5.78 -5.83 1.34
CA VAL A 3 -5.57 -5.03 0.13
C VAL A 3 -4.12 -4.61 -0.02
N GLY A 4 -3.62 -4.68 -1.27
CA GLY A 4 -2.35 -4.08 -1.66
C GLY A 4 -2.61 -2.86 -2.53
N ILE A 5 -1.78 -1.85 -2.41
CA ILE A 5 -1.92 -0.61 -3.16
C ILE A 5 -0.75 -0.47 -4.13
N LEU A 6 -1.04 -0.10 -5.37
CA LEU A 6 -0.03 0.17 -6.38
C LEU A 6 0.03 1.67 -6.67
N GLY A 7 1.14 2.28 -6.28
CA GLY A 7 1.38 3.69 -6.51
C GLY A 7 1.59 4.48 -5.22
N ALA A 8 2.09 5.71 -5.36
CA ALA A 8 2.30 6.63 -4.24
C ALA A 8 1.99 8.07 -4.62
N GLY A 9 1.14 8.26 -5.64
CA GLY A 9 0.76 9.59 -6.10
C GLY A 9 -0.26 10.27 -5.20
N MET A 10 -0.68 11.46 -5.60
CA MET A 10 -1.62 12.27 -4.83
C MET A 10 -2.96 11.56 -4.60
N ILE A 11 -3.46 10.83 -5.62
CA ILE A 11 -4.73 10.10 -5.49
C ILE A 11 -4.62 9.00 -4.43
N VAL A 12 -3.49 8.30 -4.40
CA VAL A 12 -3.24 7.27 -3.39
C VAL A 12 -3.19 7.89 -2.00
N HIS A 13 -2.53 9.03 -1.88
CA HIS A 13 -2.43 9.75 -0.62
C HIS A 13 -3.81 10.15 -0.10
N ASP A 14 -4.65 10.69 -0.98
CA ASP A 14 -6.03 11.07 -0.63
C ASP A 14 -6.86 9.86 -0.22
N MET A 15 -6.72 8.75 -0.96
CA MET A 15 -7.42 7.52 -0.65
C MET A 15 -7.03 6.99 0.74
N LEU A 16 -5.75 7.02 1.07
CA LEU A 16 -5.27 6.55 2.37
C LEU A 16 -5.82 7.36 3.52
N SER A 17 -6.17 8.62 3.29
CA SER A 17 -6.70 9.47 4.34
C SER A 17 -8.08 9.01 4.83
N PHE A 18 -8.84 8.29 4.01
CA PHE A 18 -10.19 7.83 4.39
C PHE A 18 -10.38 6.31 4.39
N ILE A 19 -9.44 5.55 3.82
CA ILE A 19 -9.61 4.10 3.70
C ILE A 19 -9.73 3.41 5.05
N HIS A 20 -9.17 3.99 6.09
CA HIS A 20 -9.26 3.45 7.44
C HIS A 20 -10.67 3.50 8.02
N GLU A 21 -11.56 4.30 7.42
CA GLU A 21 -12.94 4.39 7.82
C GLU A 21 -13.81 3.28 7.22
N VAL A 22 -13.26 2.54 6.25
CA VAL A 22 -13.99 1.45 5.59
C VAL A 22 -13.79 0.16 6.38
N GLU A 23 -14.87 -0.37 6.94
CA GLU A 23 -14.82 -1.61 7.68
C GLU A 23 -14.48 -2.79 6.78
N GLY A 24 -13.69 -3.72 7.32
CA GLY A 24 -13.31 -4.94 6.63
C GLY A 24 -12.15 -4.78 5.67
N VAL A 25 -11.58 -3.58 5.56
CA VAL A 25 -10.42 -3.34 4.71
C VAL A 25 -9.17 -3.27 5.57
N GLU A 26 -8.17 -4.08 5.22
CA GLU A 26 -6.88 -4.10 5.89
C GLU A 26 -5.79 -3.88 4.86
N LEU A 27 -4.97 -2.85 5.06
CA LEU A 27 -3.87 -2.53 4.16
C LEU A 27 -2.66 -3.39 4.49
N ILE A 28 -2.29 -4.29 3.59
CA ILE A 28 -1.20 -5.24 3.79
C ILE A 28 0.09 -4.76 3.15
N GLY A 29 0.01 -4.07 2.02
CA GLY A 29 1.21 -3.63 1.33
C GLY A 29 0.98 -2.47 0.39
N ILE A 30 2.06 -1.79 0.07
CA ILE A 30 2.07 -0.71 -0.91
C ILE A 30 3.29 -0.87 -1.80
N CYS A 31 3.10 -0.72 -3.11
CA CYS A 31 4.15 -0.84 -4.10
C CYS A 31 4.25 0.43 -4.93
N ALA A 32 5.47 0.85 -5.21
CA ALA A 32 5.72 1.98 -6.09
C ALA A 32 7.05 1.80 -6.82
N LEU A 33 7.36 2.70 -7.74
CA LEU A 33 8.64 2.69 -8.43
C LEU A 33 9.79 2.94 -7.44
N PRO A 34 11.00 2.44 -7.73
CA PRO A 34 12.13 2.64 -6.83
C PRO A 34 12.42 4.11 -6.51
N VAL A 35 12.14 5.02 -7.46
CA VAL A 35 12.33 6.45 -7.25
C VAL A 35 11.37 7.02 -6.19
N GLU A 36 10.30 6.30 -5.89
CA GLU A 36 9.30 6.70 -4.91
C GLU A 36 9.42 5.92 -3.59
N GLN A 37 10.49 5.16 -3.42
CA GLN A 37 10.68 4.33 -2.24
C GLN A 37 10.54 5.11 -0.94
N ASP A 38 11.15 6.28 -0.85
CA ASP A 38 11.06 7.10 0.34
C ASP A 38 9.62 7.51 0.65
N LYS A 39 8.83 7.79 -0.38
CA LYS A 39 7.43 8.18 -0.23
C LYS A 39 6.60 7.04 0.32
N ILE A 40 6.77 5.82 -0.21
CA ILE A 40 5.98 4.69 0.27
C ILE A 40 6.39 4.26 1.67
N GLU A 41 7.63 4.43 2.03
CA GLU A 41 8.08 4.14 3.40
C GLU A 41 7.44 5.09 4.41
N ILE A 42 7.34 6.36 4.06
CA ILE A 42 6.66 7.35 4.91
C ILE A 42 5.17 7.03 5.00
N LEU A 43 4.52 6.74 3.88
CA LEU A 43 3.11 6.40 3.86
C LEU A 43 2.80 5.13 4.66
N ALA A 44 3.66 4.12 4.52
CA ALA A 44 3.49 2.87 5.26
C ALA A 44 3.58 3.11 6.76
N LYS A 45 4.49 3.97 7.17
CA LYS A 45 4.68 4.30 8.58
C LYS A 45 3.49 5.08 9.13
N GLU A 46 3.00 6.06 8.37
CA GLU A 46 1.86 6.88 8.78
C GLU A 46 0.56 6.09 8.86
N HIS A 47 0.37 5.14 7.95
CA HIS A 47 -0.88 4.39 7.83
C HIS A 47 -0.79 2.95 8.33
N HIS A 48 0.33 2.60 8.98
CA HIS A 48 0.55 1.27 9.55
C HIS A 48 0.43 0.13 8.54
N ILE A 49 0.98 0.36 7.33
CA ILE A 49 1.02 -0.66 6.28
C ILE A 49 2.24 -1.55 6.55
N ALA A 50 2.01 -2.85 6.65
CA ALA A 50 3.05 -3.80 7.08
C ALA A 50 4.20 -3.96 6.09
N ASN A 51 3.92 -3.89 4.79
CA ASN A 51 4.91 -4.21 3.75
C ASN A 51 5.02 -3.11 2.71
N THR A 52 6.25 -2.82 2.28
CA THR A 52 6.51 -1.91 1.16
C THR A 52 7.25 -2.69 0.07
N TYR A 53 6.93 -2.40 -1.18
CA TYR A 53 7.53 -3.07 -2.33
C TYR A 53 7.95 -2.05 -3.38
N ILE A 54 9.07 -2.30 -4.03
CA ILE A 54 9.53 -1.50 -5.16
C ILE A 54 9.41 -2.27 -6.48
N GLU A 55 8.99 -3.52 -6.41
CA GLU A 55 8.71 -4.35 -7.57
C GLU A 55 7.33 -4.97 -7.42
N TYR A 56 6.49 -4.81 -8.43
CA TYR A 56 5.13 -5.31 -8.41
C TYR A 56 5.06 -6.83 -8.23
N ASP A 57 6.00 -7.55 -8.88
CA ASP A 57 6.05 -9.01 -8.78
C ASP A 57 6.25 -9.47 -7.34
N GLU A 58 7.02 -8.75 -6.57
CA GLU A 58 7.25 -9.08 -5.17
C GLU A 58 5.96 -8.93 -4.35
N MET A 59 5.18 -7.91 -4.65
CA MET A 59 3.89 -7.73 -3.99
C MET A 59 2.91 -8.84 -4.34
N LEU A 60 2.91 -9.29 -5.60
CA LEU A 60 2.04 -10.37 -6.05
C LEU A 60 2.35 -11.71 -5.38
N LYS A 61 3.55 -11.89 -4.88
CA LYS A 61 3.93 -13.11 -4.17
C LYS A 61 3.41 -13.17 -2.74
N ASN A 62 2.89 -12.08 -2.23
CA ASN A 62 2.33 -12.05 -0.87
C ASN A 62 0.92 -12.64 -0.89
N ASP A 63 0.79 -13.86 -0.40
CA ASP A 63 -0.47 -14.58 -0.38
C ASP A 63 -1.54 -13.95 0.52
N ASP A 64 -1.13 -13.07 1.43
CA ASP A 64 -2.07 -12.37 2.30
C ASP A 64 -2.83 -11.28 1.57
N ILE A 65 -2.30 -10.79 0.43
CA ILE A 65 -2.98 -9.75 -0.34
C ILE A 65 -4.05 -10.38 -1.23
N GLU A 66 -5.28 -10.03 -0.97
CA GLU A 66 -6.44 -10.55 -1.71
C GLU A 66 -6.79 -9.71 -2.94
N VAL A 67 -6.59 -8.40 -2.84
CA VAL A 67 -6.98 -7.43 -3.88
C VAL A 67 -5.93 -6.33 -3.99
N ILE A 68 -5.69 -5.87 -5.19
CA ILE A 68 -4.79 -4.74 -5.47
C ILE A 68 -5.55 -3.59 -6.09
#